data_2109eee87e701d5001928ba56b807f6c
#
_entry.id   2109eee87e701d5001928ba56b807f6c
#
_cell.length_a   1.000
_cell.length_b   1.000
_cell.length_c   1.000
_cell.angle_alpha   90.00
_cell.angle_beta   90.00
_cell.angle_gamma   90.00
#
_symmetry.space_group_name_H-M   'P 1'
#
loop_
_entity.id
_entity.type
_entity.pdbx_description
1 polymer ?
#
loop_
_entity_poly.entity_id
_entity_poly.type
_entity_poly.pdbx_seq_one_letter_code
_entity_poly.pdbx_strand_id
1 'polypeptide(L)'
;MGKYTIFDNELVDKKIEEKLKLVVKCLKEELGNDLVSIILTGGYGRGEGSVIINKSDIHLLKDFDIAVITYNKQSKTKINQITNKIYKALNLQDTNTSIFKYSSFALDLRFLTIDNVNYPDIWFYDLKNSTVLYGSNINQYITYSNNDIPFSSGLRLLFEKITGLLGHFKYSMLYNDNSDDSTRLIYECMKTYVEIATSLCILHRMYVSSYRERNNIIKVLNSKGLLHELLINIPDLIEKIDIATKFKLNPNYEIVKDYL
;
A
#
# COMPACT_ATOMS: atom_id res chain seq x y z
N MET A 1 -12.79 10.55 10.23
CA MET A 1 -11.79 9.69 9.57
C MET A 1 -10.50 9.88 10.32
N GLY A 2 -9.85 8.80 10.75
CA GLY A 2 -8.58 8.85 11.47
C GLY A 2 -7.44 9.38 10.60
N LYS A 3 -6.32 9.65 11.24
CA LYS A 3 -5.13 10.22 10.57
C LYS A 3 -4.46 9.21 9.61
N TYR A 4 -4.44 7.93 9.98
CA TYR A 4 -3.71 6.90 9.24
C TYR A 4 -4.61 5.81 8.64
N THR A 5 -5.87 5.74 9.08
CA THR A 5 -6.84 4.72 8.67
C THR A 5 -8.21 5.33 8.41
N ILE A 6 -9.12 4.57 7.83
CA ILE A 6 -10.51 5.01 7.66
C ILE A 6 -11.27 5.09 8.99
N PHE A 7 -10.74 4.49 10.04
CA PHE A 7 -11.37 4.46 11.36
C PHE A 7 -11.04 5.74 12.13
N ASP A 8 -12.04 6.36 12.72
CA ASP A 8 -11.88 7.48 13.64
C ASP A 8 -11.62 6.93 15.05
N ASN A 9 -10.37 6.50 15.27
CA ASN A 9 -9.97 5.81 16.50
C ASN A 9 -8.59 6.29 16.95
N GLU A 10 -8.59 7.10 18.01
CA GLU A 10 -7.37 7.69 18.57
C GLU A 10 -6.35 6.65 19.07
N LEU A 11 -6.80 5.48 19.55
CA LEU A 11 -5.89 4.43 20.01
C LEU A 11 -5.14 3.80 18.82
N VAL A 12 -5.80 3.66 17.68
CA VAL A 12 -5.17 3.20 16.43
C VAL A 12 -4.11 4.21 15.99
N ASP A 13 -4.47 5.48 15.91
CA ASP A 13 -3.56 6.54 15.48
C ASP A 13 -2.36 6.66 16.44
N LYS A 14 -2.58 6.59 17.75
CA LYS A 14 -1.53 6.60 18.77
C LYS A 14 -0.56 5.41 18.61
N LYS A 15 -1.07 4.20 18.41
CA LYS A 15 -0.23 2.99 18.20
C LYS A 15 0.64 3.11 16.95
N ILE A 16 0.10 3.70 15.88
CA ILE A 16 0.85 3.98 14.64
C ILE A 16 1.91 5.04 14.89
N GLU A 17 1.56 6.15 15.54
CA GLU A 17 2.50 7.25 15.84
C GLU A 17 3.68 6.82 16.71
N GLU A 18 3.45 5.98 17.72
CA GLU A 18 4.52 5.44 18.55
C GLU A 18 5.57 4.70 17.73
N LYS A 19 5.13 3.85 16.79
CA LYS A 19 6.03 3.13 15.88
C LYS A 19 6.76 4.07 14.92
N LEU A 20 6.03 5.02 14.31
CA LEU A 20 6.61 5.99 13.39
C LEU A 20 7.64 6.91 14.08
N LYS A 21 7.40 7.32 15.33
CA LYS A 21 8.37 8.10 16.13
C LYS A 21 9.69 7.36 16.31
N LEU A 22 9.67 6.04 16.55
CA LEU A 22 10.88 5.22 16.64
C LEU A 22 11.63 5.17 15.30
N VAL A 23 10.91 4.98 14.19
CA VAL A 23 11.50 4.97 12.84
C VAL A 23 12.18 6.32 12.55
N VAL A 24 11.45 7.43 12.76
CA VAL A 24 11.96 8.78 12.53
C VAL A 24 13.21 9.05 13.40
N LYS A 25 13.18 8.66 14.68
CA LYS A 25 14.34 8.82 15.57
C LYS A 25 15.57 8.09 15.03
N CYS A 26 15.43 6.80 14.68
CA CYS A 26 16.54 6.01 14.16
C CYS A 26 17.11 6.60 12.85
N LEU A 27 16.23 7.01 11.92
CA LEU A 27 16.67 7.60 10.65
C LEU A 27 17.43 8.92 10.85
N LYS A 28 16.95 9.77 11.77
CA LYS A 28 17.62 11.05 12.10
C LYS A 28 19.01 10.82 12.72
N GLU A 29 19.12 9.87 13.64
CA GLU A 29 20.39 9.53 14.27
C GLU A 29 21.42 9.01 13.27
N GLU A 30 21.00 8.16 12.32
CA GLU A 30 21.89 7.49 11.36
C GLU A 30 22.27 8.35 10.14
N LEU A 31 21.39 9.25 9.73
CA LEU A 31 21.58 10.05 8.51
C LEU A 31 22.01 11.50 8.80
N GLY A 32 21.66 12.03 9.97
CA GLY A 32 22.08 13.38 10.39
C GLY A 32 21.74 14.44 9.34
N ASN A 33 22.74 15.23 8.96
CA ASN A 33 22.58 16.35 8.01
C ASN A 33 22.34 15.91 6.56
N ASP A 34 22.52 14.62 6.23
CA ASP A 34 22.22 14.10 4.89
C ASP A 34 20.72 13.85 4.68
N LEU A 35 19.94 13.80 5.76
CA LEU A 35 18.51 13.57 5.72
C LEU A 35 17.72 14.82 5.32
N VAL A 36 17.00 14.76 4.20
CA VAL A 36 16.14 15.84 3.70
C VAL A 36 14.72 15.69 4.22
N SER A 37 14.14 14.49 4.05
CA SER A 37 12.75 14.23 4.43
C SER A 37 12.49 12.75 4.71
N ILE A 38 11.52 12.49 5.58
CA ILE A 38 10.93 11.16 5.82
C ILE A 38 9.43 11.28 5.53
N ILE A 39 8.93 10.46 4.62
CA ILE A 39 7.55 10.52 4.15
C ILE A 39 6.92 9.15 4.30
N LEU A 40 5.82 9.06 5.04
CA LEU A 40 4.97 7.89 5.11
C LEU A 40 4.08 7.86 3.87
N THR A 41 4.26 6.86 3.03
CA THR A 41 3.53 6.67 1.77
C THR A 41 2.50 5.53 1.91
N GLY A 42 2.01 5.00 0.81
CA GLY A 42 1.08 3.87 0.82
C GLY A 42 -0.25 4.18 1.50
N GLY A 43 -0.94 3.15 1.96
CA GLY A 43 -2.24 3.28 2.61
C GLY A 43 -2.19 4.12 3.88
N TYR A 44 -1.23 3.87 4.76
CA TYR A 44 -1.09 4.61 6.02
C TYR A 44 -0.77 6.10 5.80
N GLY A 45 0.04 6.41 4.78
CA GLY A 45 0.38 7.79 4.45
C GLY A 45 -0.79 8.64 3.94
N ARG A 46 -1.85 7.98 3.48
CA ARG A 46 -3.07 8.61 2.93
C ARG A 46 -4.30 8.49 3.81
N GLY A 47 -4.19 7.95 5.03
CA GLY A 47 -5.33 7.68 5.89
C GLY A 47 -6.18 6.47 5.47
N GLU A 48 -5.63 5.58 4.66
CA GLU A 48 -6.23 4.35 4.14
C GLU A 48 -5.48 3.08 4.57
N GLY A 49 -4.75 3.15 5.67
CA GLY A 49 -4.04 2.02 6.26
C GLY A 49 -4.99 0.92 6.72
N SER A 50 -4.57 -0.33 6.55
CA SER A 50 -5.38 -1.50 6.91
C SER A 50 -5.10 -1.92 8.35
N VAL A 51 -6.13 -2.03 9.18
CA VAL A 51 -6.02 -2.51 10.57
C VAL A 51 -7.16 -3.45 10.89
N ILE A 52 -6.91 -4.40 11.78
CA ILE A 52 -7.96 -5.22 12.40
C ILE A 52 -8.09 -4.78 13.85
N ILE A 53 -9.30 -4.48 14.26
CA ILE A 53 -9.63 -4.08 15.62
C ILE A 53 -10.50 -5.19 16.23
N ASN A 54 -9.94 -5.95 17.18
CA ASN A 54 -10.62 -7.02 17.91
C ASN A 54 -10.76 -6.60 19.38
N LYS A 55 -11.95 -6.17 19.79
CA LYS A 55 -12.24 -5.69 21.15
C LYS A 55 -11.21 -4.64 21.63
N SER A 56 -10.16 -5.07 22.34
CA SER A 56 -9.09 -4.22 22.85
C SER A 56 -7.77 -4.37 22.08
N ASP A 57 -7.70 -5.29 21.13
CA ASP A 57 -6.47 -5.57 20.40
C ASP A 57 -6.50 -4.95 19.00
N ILE A 58 -5.43 -4.25 18.65
CA ILE A 58 -5.26 -3.54 17.38
C ILE A 58 -4.10 -4.19 16.63
N HIS A 59 -4.40 -4.83 15.52
CA HIS A 59 -3.41 -5.42 14.62
C HIS A 59 -3.21 -4.51 13.40
N LEU A 60 -2.00 -3.96 13.26
CA LEU A 60 -1.60 -3.25 12.06
C LEU A 60 -1.30 -4.28 10.98
N LEU A 61 -1.95 -4.15 9.84
CA LEU A 61 -1.72 -5.03 8.69
C LEU A 61 -0.84 -4.30 7.68
N LYS A 62 0.03 -5.08 7.02
CA LYS A 62 0.95 -4.54 6.03
C LYS A 62 2.08 -3.69 6.60
N ASP A 63 2.85 -3.22 5.67
CA ASP A 63 4.08 -2.45 5.84
C ASP A 63 3.77 -0.97 6.03
N PHE A 64 4.62 -0.31 6.78
CA PHE A 64 4.81 1.11 6.57
C PHE A 64 5.71 1.30 5.35
N ASP A 65 5.14 1.84 4.29
CA ASP A 65 5.89 2.28 3.12
C ASP A 65 6.51 3.65 3.44
N ILE A 66 7.82 3.73 3.58
CA ILE A 66 8.50 4.98 3.97
C ILE A 66 9.54 5.37 2.92
N ALA A 67 9.37 6.55 2.34
CA ALA A 67 10.37 7.19 1.54
C ALA A 67 11.35 7.97 2.44
N VAL A 68 12.63 7.67 2.31
CA VAL A 68 13.73 8.35 3.00
C VAL A 68 14.49 9.15 1.96
N ILE A 69 14.33 10.47 2.00
CA ILE A 69 14.97 11.39 1.03
C ILE A 69 16.25 11.92 1.63
N THR A 70 17.34 11.78 0.89
CA THR A 70 18.68 12.22 1.30
C THR A 70 19.32 13.11 0.23
N TYR A 71 20.32 13.91 0.61
CA TYR A 71 21.13 14.64 -0.35
C TYR A 71 22.00 13.69 -1.17
N ASN A 72 22.63 12.71 -0.49
CA ASN A 72 23.57 11.80 -1.12
C ASN A 72 23.01 10.37 -1.18
N LYS A 73 23.40 9.61 -2.21
CA LYS A 73 23.05 8.20 -2.35
C LYS A 73 23.66 7.39 -1.22
N GLN A 74 22.81 6.63 -0.54
CA GLN A 74 23.27 5.75 0.55
C GLN A 74 23.81 4.43 0.00
N SER A 75 24.88 3.91 0.63
CA SER A 75 25.40 2.59 0.30
C SER A 75 24.44 1.49 0.75
N LYS A 76 24.40 0.37 0.03
CA LYS A 76 23.57 -0.80 0.39
C LYS A 76 23.88 -1.31 1.81
N THR A 77 25.15 -1.28 2.22
CA THR A 77 25.56 -1.69 3.56
C THR A 77 24.96 -0.78 4.62
N LYS A 78 25.02 0.55 4.43
CA LYS A 78 24.45 1.53 5.37
C LYS A 78 22.92 1.38 5.45
N ILE A 79 22.24 1.21 4.31
CA ILE A 79 20.79 0.94 4.27
C ILE A 79 20.42 -0.29 5.10
N ASN A 80 21.15 -1.41 4.91
CA ASN A 80 20.90 -2.64 5.66
C ASN A 80 21.15 -2.46 7.18
N GLN A 81 22.17 -1.71 7.58
CA GLN A 81 22.45 -1.42 8.99
C GLN A 81 21.30 -0.62 9.62
N ILE A 82 20.85 0.44 8.94
CA ILE A 82 19.74 1.29 9.39
C ILE A 82 18.46 0.45 9.50
N THR A 83 18.13 -0.33 8.48
CA THR A 83 16.96 -1.19 8.46
C THR A 83 16.96 -2.17 9.64
N ASN A 84 18.08 -2.86 9.88
CA ASN A 84 18.23 -3.80 11.01
C ASN A 84 18.08 -3.09 12.37
N LYS A 85 18.61 -1.88 12.52
CA LYS A 85 18.46 -1.09 13.76
C LYS A 85 16.99 -0.76 14.01
N ILE A 86 16.26 -0.34 12.98
CA ILE A 86 14.82 -0.01 13.08
C ILE A 86 14.00 -1.27 13.38
N TYR A 87 14.26 -2.40 12.72
CA TYR A 87 13.59 -3.67 13.00
C TYR A 87 13.75 -4.11 14.46
N LYS A 88 14.97 -3.98 15.00
CA LYS A 88 15.24 -4.24 16.43
C LYS A 88 14.46 -3.28 17.34
N ALA A 89 14.47 -1.98 17.04
CA ALA A 89 13.76 -0.97 17.83
C ALA A 89 12.23 -1.17 17.83
N LEU A 90 11.68 -1.71 16.76
CA LEU A 90 10.24 -2.01 16.61
C LEU A 90 9.86 -3.41 17.10
N ASN A 91 10.82 -4.22 17.56
CA ASN A 91 10.62 -5.64 17.95
C ASN A 91 9.98 -6.49 16.82
N LEU A 92 10.34 -6.23 15.56
CA LEU A 92 9.76 -6.93 14.40
C LEU A 92 10.31 -8.33 14.16
N GLN A 93 11.26 -8.79 14.97
CA GLN A 93 11.90 -10.11 14.80
C GLN A 93 11.02 -11.29 15.26
N ASP A 94 9.91 -11.02 15.98
CA ASP A 94 9.07 -12.05 16.65
C ASP A 94 7.61 -12.09 16.17
N THR A 95 7.28 -11.55 15.00
CA THR A 95 5.87 -11.39 14.60
C THR A 95 5.27 -12.64 13.94
N ASN A 96 5.37 -13.80 14.58
CA ASN A 96 4.63 -15.02 14.19
C ASN A 96 3.18 -15.06 14.72
N THR A 97 2.63 -13.95 15.21
CA THR A 97 1.35 -13.92 15.98
C THR A 97 0.22 -13.16 15.31
N SER A 98 0.17 -13.04 13.99
CA SER A 98 -1.03 -12.47 13.37
C SER A 98 -2.05 -13.57 13.05
N ILE A 99 -3.36 -13.28 13.27
CA ILE A 99 -4.49 -14.10 12.83
C ILE A 99 -4.40 -14.40 11.33
N PHE A 100 -3.79 -13.49 10.58
CA PHE A 100 -3.31 -13.70 9.23
C PHE A 100 -1.79 -13.95 9.29
N LYS A 101 -1.35 -15.18 9.37
CA LYS A 101 0.08 -15.60 9.36
C LYS A 101 0.94 -14.93 8.27
N TYR A 102 0.32 -14.27 7.31
CA TYR A 102 0.93 -13.68 6.11
C TYR A 102 0.84 -12.16 6.04
N SER A 103 0.30 -11.51 7.05
CA SER A 103 0.18 -10.05 7.13
C SER A 103 0.85 -9.48 8.38
N SER A 104 2.00 -10.06 8.76
CA SER A 104 2.83 -9.47 9.80
C SER A 104 3.16 -8.03 9.41
N PHE A 105 3.07 -7.13 10.41
CA PHE A 105 3.52 -5.76 10.23
C PHE A 105 5.00 -5.76 9.78
N ALA A 106 5.27 -5.08 8.70
CA ALA A 106 6.61 -4.95 8.14
C ALA A 106 6.96 -3.46 7.90
N LEU A 107 8.14 -3.22 7.40
CA LEU A 107 8.64 -1.90 7.06
C LEU A 107 9.28 -1.97 5.68
N ASP A 108 8.79 -1.19 4.72
CA ASP A 108 9.42 -0.97 3.42
C ASP A 108 10.09 0.41 3.42
N LEU A 109 11.42 0.42 3.47
CA LEU A 109 12.21 1.65 3.42
C LEU A 109 12.80 1.84 2.03
N ARG A 110 12.40 2.91 1.34
CA ARG A 110 12.96 3.30 0.05
C ARG A 110 13.82 4.55 0.18
N PHE A 111 15.12 4.37 -0.02
CA PHE A 111 16.09 5.47 0.01
C PHE A 111 16.23 6.10 -1.38
N LEU A 112 16.02 7.40 -1.45
CA LEU A 112 16.08 8.20 -2.66
C LEU A 112 16.97 9.44 -2.42
N THR A 113 17.62 9.91 -3.46
CA THR A 113 18.20 11.26 -3.45
C THR A 113 17.17 12.28 -3.91
N ILE A 114 17.29 13.52 -3.43
CA ILE A 114 16.36 14.59 -3.78
C ILE A 114 16.27 14.81 -5.31
N ASP A 115 17.36 14.60 -6.03
CA ASP A 115 17.42 14.74 -7.49
C ASP A 115 16.65 13.65 -8.25
N ASN A 116 16.35 12.53 -7.58
CA ASN A 116 15.72 11.36 -8.21
C ASN A 116 14.22 11.23 -7.90
N VAL A 117 13.61 12.21 -7.21
CA VAL A 117 12.18 12.14 -6.86
C VAL A 117 11.25 12.52 -8.01
N ASN A 118 11.75 13.15 -9.08
CA ASN A 118 10.96 13.60 -10.21
C ASN A 118 10.96 12.58 -11.35
N TYR A 119 10.41 11.41 -11.10
CA TYR A 119 10.26 10.36 -12.10
C TYR A 119 8.79 10.02 -12.29
N PRO A 120 8.23 10.07 -13.53
CA PRO A 120 6.81 9.85 -13.79
C PRO A 120 6.42 8.38 -13.61
N ASP A 121 6.12 8.02 -12.38
CA ASP A 121 5.67 6.69 -11.96
C ASP A 121 4.62 6.85 -10.84
N ILE A 122 3.78 5.84 -10.65
CA ILE A 122 2.72 5.80 -9.64
C ILE A 122 3.28 6.07 -8.25
N TRP A 123 4.37 5.39 -7.88
CA TRP A 123 4.92 5.46 -6.55
C TRP A 123 5.44 6.87 -6.22
N PHE A 124 6.14 7.52 -7.16
CA PHE A 124 6.62 8.89 -6.98
C PHE A 124 5.46 9.89 -6.99
N TYR A 125 4.43 9.67 -7.83
CA TYR A 125 3.23 10.50 -7.82
C TYR A 125 2.52 10.43 -6.46
N ASP A 126 2.46 9.26 -5.84
CA ASP A 126 1.84 9.06 -4.54
C ASP A 126 2.56 9.80 -3.40
N LEU A 127 3.84 10.16 -3.56
CA LEU A 127 4.54 11.02 -2.60
C LEU A 127 3.86 12.38 -2.40
N LYS A 128 3.21 12.93 -3.44
CA LYS A 128 2.47 14.21 -3.35
C LYS A 128 1.33 14.19 -2.34
N ASN A 129 0.71 13.01 -2.17
CA ASN A 129 -0.47 12.81 -1.33
C ASN A 129 -0.14 12.00 -0.07
N SER A 130 1.11 12.04 0.34
CA SER A 130 1.64 11.25 1.46
C SER A 130 1.92 12.13 2.68
N THR A 131 2.01 11.52 3.86
CA THR A 131 2.24 12.24 5.11
C THR A 131 3.72 12.47 5.36
N VAL A 132 4.15 13.73 5.45
CA VAL A 132 5.52 14.07 5.85
C VAL A 132 5.67 13.85 7.36
N LEU A 133 6.60 12.96 7.74
CA LEU A 133 6.92 12.65 9.13
C LEU A 133 8.05 13.53 9.68
N TYR A 134 8.98 13.93 8.82
CA TYR A 134 10.11 14.79 9.17
C TYR A 134 10.67 15.51 7.94
N GLY A 135 11.18 16.72 8.14
CA GLY A 135 11.87 17.51 7.12
C GLY A 135 10.92 18.27 6.20
N SER A 136 11.39 18.54 4.98
CA SER A 136 10.70 19.40 4.03
C SER A 136 9.67 18.61 3.20
N ASN A 137 8.57 19.29 2.83
CA ASN A 137 7.68 18.78 1.79
C ASN A 137 8.40 18.82 0.44
N ILE A 138 8.39 17.68 -0.26
CA ILE A 138 9.11 17.51 -1.54
C ILE A 138 8.22 17.76 -2.76
N ASN A 139 6.96 18.17 -2.60
CA ASN A 139 6.01 18.34 -3.71
C ASN A 139 6.51 19.30 -4.78
N GLN A 140 7.30 20.31 -4.40
CA GLN A 140 7.92 21.24 -5.34
C GLN A 140 8.91 20.58 -6.32
N TYR A 141 9.47 19.43 -5.97
CA TYR A 141 10.39 18.67 -6.82
C TYR A 141 9.69 17.67 -7.74
N ILE A 142 8.39 17.42 -7.56
CA ILE A 142 7.60 16.49 -8.37
C ILE A 142 6.72 17.29 -9.31
N THR A 143 7.21 17.58 -10.52
CA THR A 143 6.58 18.53 -11.45
C THR A 143 5.54 17.92 -12.38
N TYR A 144 5.53 16.60 -12.54
CA TYR A 144 4.59 15.90 -13.42
C TYR A 144 3.20 15.69 -12.78
N SER A 145 2.21 15.48 -13.63
CA SER A 145 0.80 15.22 -13.29
C SER A 145 0.46 13.72 -13.39
N ASN A 146 -0.77 13.35 -13.02
CA ASN A 146 -1.27 11.99 -13.21
C ASN A 146 -1.32 11.58 -14.71
N ASN A 147 -1.46 12.56 -15.61
CA ASN A 147 -1.47 12.32 -17.06
C ASN A 147 -0.11 11.88 -17.61
N ASP A 148 0.95 12.21 -16.89
CA ASP A 148 2.33 11.88 -17.29
C ASP A 148 2.75 10.47 -16.83
N ILE A 149 1.94 9.80 -16.00
CA ILE A 149 2.19 8.41 -15.59
C ILE A 149 2.07 7.50 -16.81
N PRO A 150 3.13 6.76 -17.17
CA PRO A 150 3.10 5.92 -18.37
C PRO A 150 2.16 4.72 -18.20
N PHE A 151 1.49 4.33 -19.28
CA PHE A 151 0.61 3.14 -19.28
C PHE A 151 1.33 1.87 -18.86
N SER A 152 2.63 1.76 -19.17
CA SER A 152 3.48 0.66 -18.72
C SER A 152 3.53 0.48 -17.21
N SER A 153 3.31 1.54 -16.41
CA SER A 153 3.21 1.42 -14.95
C SER A 153 2.00 0.59 -14.53
N GLY A 154 0.85 0.78 -15.18
CA GLY A 154 -0.34 -0.05 -14.95
C GLY A 154 -0.14 -1.50 -15.38
N LEU A 155 0.43 -1.73 -16.57
CA LEU A 155 0.74 -3.08 -17.04
C LEU A 155 1.72 -3.80 -16.10
N ARG A 156 2.77 -3.11 -15.63
CA ARG A 156 3.72 -3.67 -14.67
C ARG A 156 3.03 -4.15 -13.41
N LEU A 157 2.12 -3.34 -12.83
CA LEU A 157 1.34 -3.74 -11.66
C LEU A 157 0.54 -5.02 -11.91
N LEU A 158 -0.13 -5.15 -13.05
CA LEU A 158 -0.89 -6.34 -13.39
C LEU A 158 0.01 -7.57 -13.51
N PHE A 159 1.16 -7.46 -14.20
CA PHE A 159 2.12 -8.55 -14.29
C PHE A 159 2.68 -8.97 -12.92
N GLU A 160 3.00 -8.02 -12.06
CA GLU A 160 3.45 -8.30 -10.68
C GLU A 160 2.36 -9.06 -9.88
N LYS A 161 1.08 -8.70 -10.06
CA LYS A 161 -0.03 -9.39 -9.39
C LYS A 161 -0.29 -10.78 -9.94
N ILE A 162 -0.27 -10.96 -11.25
CA ILE A 162 -0.39 -12.28 -11.89
C ILE A 162 0.74 -13.20 -11.41
N THR A 163 1.97 -12.71 -11.41
CA THR A 163 3.13 -13.47 -10.93
C THR A 163 2.99 -13.84 -9.44
N GLY A 164 2.51 -12.89 -8.63
CA GLY A 164 2.23 -13.15 -7.20
C GLY A 164 1.14 -14.21 -6.99
N LEU A 165 0.03 -14.13 -7.72
CA LEU A 165 -1.05 -15.12 -7.66
C LEU A 165 -0.55 -16.51 -8.06
N LEU A 166 0.16 -16.63 -9.18
CA LEU A 166 0.72 -17.89 -9.65
C LEU A 166 1.74 -18.48 -8.66
N GLY A 167 2.56 -17.63 -8.03
CA GLY A 167 3.53 -18.06 -7.03
C GLY A 167 2.91 -18.53 -5.70
N HIS A 168 1.68 -18.12 -5.41
CA HIS A 168 0.95 -18.50 -4.19
C HIS A 168 -0.09 -19.58 -4.42
N PHE A 169 -0.48 -19.82 -5.66
CA PHE A 169 -1.46 -20.85 -5.99
C PHE A 169 -0.88 -22.25 -5.78
N LYS A 170 -1.59 -23.07 -5.01
CA LYS A 170 -1.29 -24.50 -4.83
C LYS A 170 -2.52 -25.30 -5.23
N TYR A 171 -2.33 -26.42 -5.90
CA TYR A 171 -3.43 -27.29 -6.32
C TYR A 171 -4.29 -27.79 -5.15
N SER A 172 -3.70 -27.97 -3.97
CA SER A 172 -4.40 -28.35 -2.73
C SER A 172 -5.44 -27.33 -2.27
N MET A 173 -5.30 -26.05 -2.66
CA MET A 173 -6.27 -25.01 -2.31
C MET A 173 -7.64 -25.19 -2.98
N LEU A 174 -7.71 -25.93 -4.09
CA LEU A 174 -8.97 -26.25 -4.77
C LEU A 174 -9.85 -27.24 -3.99
N TYR A 175 -9.29 -27.92 -2.99
CA TYR A 175 -9.96 -29.01 -2.27
C TYR A 175 -10.04 -28.79 -0.76
N ASN A 176 -9.49 -27.67 -0.24
CA ASN A 176 -9.38 -27.47 1.21
C ASN A 176 -9.71 -26.01 1.58
N ASP A 177 -11.00 -25.74 1.79
CA ASP A 177 -11.54 -24.38 1.96
C ASP A 177 -11.07 -23.63 3.22
N ASN A 178 -10.51 -24.32 4.21
CA ASN A 178 -10.16 -23.75 5.51
C ASN A 178 -8.65 -23.69 5.78
N SER A 179 -7.81 -23.78 4.75
CA SER A 179 -6.35 -23.69 4.95
C SER A 179 -5.88 -22.23 5.04
N ASP A 180 -4.78 -22.00 5.79
CA ASP A 180 -4.05 -20.73 5.82
C ASP A 180 -3.67 -20.27 4.39
N ASP A 181 -3.47 -21.22 3.48
CA ASP A 181 -3.13 -21.00 2.08
C ASP A 181 -4.32 -20.39 1.31
N SER A 182 -5.56 -20.84 1.56
CA SER A 182 -6.77 -20.29 0.93
C SER A 182 -6.99 -18.82 1.34
N THR A 183 -6.83 -18.51 2.62
CA THR A 183 -6.93 -17.13 3.14
C THR A 183 -5.90 -16.20 2.46
N ARG A 184 -4.69 -16.70 2.23
CA ARG A 184 -3.66 -15.96 1.50
C ARG A 184 -4.02 -15.71 0.05
N LEU A 185 -4.53 -16.73 -0.63
CA LEU A 185 -4.95 -16.62 -2.03
C LEU A 185 -6.05 -15.57 -2.18
N ILE A 186 -7.07 -15.61 -1.32
CA ILE A 186 -8.15 -14.62 -1.28
C ILE A 186 -7.58 -13.21 -1.14
N TYR A 187 -6.68 -13.04 -0.19
CA TYR A 187 -6.05 -11.75 0.04
C TYR A 187 -5.31 -11.23 -1.21
N GLU A 188 -4.55 -12.09 -1.90
CA GLU A 188 -3.87 -11.71 -3.14
C GLU A 188 -4.85 -11.46 -4.29
N CYS A 189 -5.98 -12.20 -4.37
CA CYS A 189 -7.05 -11.92 -5.30
C CYS A 189 -7.66 -10.52 -5.06
N MET A 190 -7.97 -10.17 -3.80
CA MET A 190 -8.51 -8.85 -3.47
C MET A 190 -7.51 -7.73 -3.84
N LYS A 191 -6.21 -7.92 -3.56
CA LYS A 191 -5.18 -6.98 -4.03
C LYS A 191 -5.17 -6.84 -5.54
N THR A 192 -5.34 -7.93 -6.26
CA THR A 192 -5.34 -7.90 -7.73
C THR A 192 -6.49 -7.06 -8.27
N TYR A 193 -7.70 -7.18 -7.74
CA TYR A 193 -8.82 -6.31 -8.14
C TYR A 193 -8.57 -4.83 -7.86
N VAL A 194 -7.94 -4.50 -6.72
CA VAL A 194 -7.52 -3.11 -6.42
C VAL A 194 -6.51 -2.60 -7.45
N GLU A 195 -5.57 -3.45 -7.90
CA GLU A 195 -4.59 -3.03 -8.90
C GLU A 195 -5.15 -3.02 -10.34
N ILE A 196 -6.18 -3.81 -10.63
CA ILE A 196 -6.97 -3.67 -11.87
C ILE A 196 -7.61 -2.28 -11.90
N ALA A 197 -8.24 -1.84 -10.81
CA ALA A 197 -8.79 -0.49 -10.73
C ALA A 197 -7.71 0.58 -10.92
N THR A 198 -6.54 0.41 -10.31
CA THR A 198 -5.37 1.29 -10.50
C THR A 198 -4.97 1.40 -11.98
N SER A 199 -4.84 0.25 -12.63
CA SER A 199 -4.42 0.17 -14.04
C SER A 199 -5.44 0.79 -14.99
N LEU A 200 -6.73 0.58 -14.74
CA LEU A 200 -7.81 1.22 -15.50
C LEU A 200 -7.82 2.74 -15.31
N CYS A 201 -7.61 3.23 -14.09
CA CYS A 201 -7.48 4.68 -13.84
C CYS A 201 -6.29 5.28 -14.61
N ILE A 202 -5.16 4.58 -14.70
CA ILE A 202 -3.99 5.02 -15.48
C ILE A 202 -4.31 5.03 -16.97
N LEU A 203 -4.93 3.95 -17.47
CA LEU A 203 -5.34 3.82 -18.88
C LEU A 203 -6.21 5.00 -19.32
N HIS A 204 -7.14 5.41 -18.46
CA HIS A 204 -8.05 6.53 -18.72
C HIS A 204 -7.51 7.91 -18.27
N ARG A 205 -6.23 8.01 -17.90
CA ARG A 205 -5.61 9.27 -17.43
C ARG A 205 -6.33 9.91 -16.22
N MET A 206 -6.94 9.09 -15.38
CA MET A 206 -7.70 9.51 -14.21
C MET A 206 -7.12 8.95 -12.90
N TYR A 207 -5.80 8.65 -12.90
CA TYR A 207 -5.17 8.11 -11.72
C TYR A 207 -5.21 9.09 -10.54
N VAL A 208 -5.56 8.55 -9.36
CA VAL A 208 -5.51 9.22 -8.06
C VAL A 208 -4.92 8.28 -7.02
N SER A 209 -4.28 8.81 -5.98
CA SER A 209 -3.58 8.00 -4.97
C SER A 209 -4.53 7.20 -4.07
N SER A 210 -5.73 7.71 -3.76
CA SER A 210 -6.71 7.09 -2.86
C SER A 210 -7.36 5.85 -3.48
N TYR A 211 -7.41 4.75 -2.72
CA TYR A 211 -8.12 3.52 -3.13
C TYR A 211 -9.62 3.78 -3.28
N ARG A 212 -10.22 4.54 -2.35
CA ARG A 212 -11.64 4.88 -2.39
C ARG A 212 -11.98 5.72 -3.63
N GLU A 213 -11.17 6.71 -3.93
CA GLU A 213 -11.40 7.58 -5.09
C GLU A 213 -11.21 6.81 -6.39
N ARG A 214 -10.22 5.92 -6.51
CA ARG A 214 -10.08 5.04 -7.68
C ARG A 214 -11.32 4.19 -7.89
N ASN A 215 -11.89 3.59 -6.83
CA ASN A 215 -13.14 2.83 -6.93
C ASN A 215 -14.30 3.71 -7.44
N ASN A 216 -14.41 4.95 -6.99
CA ASN A 216 -15.41 5.89 -7.50
C ASN A 216 -15.18 6.24 -8.97
N ILE A 217 -13.93 6.42 -9.40
CA ILE A 217 -13.58 6.64 -10.81
C ILE A 217 -14.01 5.45 -11.66
N ILE A 218 -13.80 4.22 -11.23
CA ILE A 218 -14.25 3.02 -11.95
C ILE A 218 -15.77 3.04 -12.16
N LYS A 219 -16.56 3.42 -11.14
CA LYS A 219 -18.02 3.57 -11.27
C LYS A 219 -18.40 4.65 -12.29
N VAL A 220 -17.66 5.77 -12.30
CA VAL A 220 -17.86 6.85 -13.30
C VAL A 220 -17.47 6.39 -14.71
N LEU A 221 -16.37 5.66 -14.89
CA LEU A 221 -15.98 5.11 -16.19
C LEU A 221 -17.03 4.15 -16.72
N ASN A 222 -17.57 3.30 -15.83
CA ASN A 222 -18.66 2.38 -16.17
C ASN A 222 -19.94 3.14 -16.61
N SER A 223 -20.37 4.13 -15.84
CA SER A 223 -21.57 4.92 -16.18
C SER A 223 -21.47 5.67 -17.51
N LYS A 224 -20.25 5.96 -17.96
CA LYS A 224 -19.96 6.54 -19.27
C LYS A 224 -19.81 5.52 -20.39
N GLY A 225 -19.97 4.21 -20.12
CA GLY A 225 -19.80 3.14 -21.08
C GLY A 225 -18.34 2.85 -21.48
N LEU A 226 -17.36 3.49 -20.84
CA LEU A 226 -15.95 3.35 -21.21
C LEU A 226 -15.33 1.99 -20.84
N LEU A 227 -16.05 1.18 -20.04
CA LEU A 227 -15.64 -0.17 -19.66
C LEU A 227 -16.51 -1.25 -20.33
N HIS A 228 -17.38 -0.89 -21.28
CA HIS A 228 -18.37 -1.80 -21.86
C HIS A 228 -17.73 -3.08 -22.44
N GLU A 229 -16.73 -2.96 -23.30
CA GLU A 229 -16.07 -4.12 -23.91
C GLU A 229 -15.40 -5.04 -22.87
N LEU A 230 -14.82 -4.46 -21.83
CA LEU A 230 -14.23 -5.23 -20.73
C LEU A 230 -15.31 -6.00 -19.94
N LEU A 231 -16.46 -5.36 -19.69
CA LEU A 231 -17.54 -5.94 -18.91
C LEU A 231 -18.33 -7.04 -19.65
N ILE A 232 -18.30 -7.08 -20.98
CA ILE A 232 -18.80 -8.22 -21.76
C ILE A 232 -18.08 -9.51 -21.35
N ASN A 233 -16.76 -9.43 -21.11
CA ASN A 233 -15.96 -10.59 -20.75
C ASN A 233 -15.88 -10.86 -19.24
N ILE A 234 -16.05 -9.83 -18.42
CA ILE A 234 -15.96 -9.90 -16.95
C ILE A 234 -17.12 -9.08 -16.36
N PRO A 235 -18.36 -9.61 -16.38
CA PRO A 235 -19.56 -8.84 -15.99
C PRO A 235 -19.51 -8.29 -14.57
N ASP A 236 -18.98 -9.05 -13.61
CA ASP A 236 -18.97 -8.71 -12.18
C ASP A 236 -17.75 -7.86 -11.76
N LEU A 237 -16.94 -7.39 -12.71
CA LEU A 237 -15.66 -6.72 -12.42
C LEU A 237 -15.85 -5.52 -11.50
N ILE A 238 -16.85 -4.69 -11.73
CA ILE A 238 -17.11 -3.47 -10.93
C ILE A 238 -17.43 -3.83 -9.49
N GLU A 239 -18.29 -4.83 -9.29
CA GLU A 239 -18.64 -5.33 -7.96
C GLU A 239 -17.43 -5.91 -7.24
N LYS A 240 -16.64 -6.73 -7.91
CA LYS A 240 -15.41 -7.31 -7.37
C LYS A 240 -14.37 -6.25 -6.97
N ILE A 241 -14.24 -5.19 -7.76
CA ILE A 241 -13.38 -4.04 -7.41
C ILE A 241 -13.93 -3.31 -6.17
N ASP A 242 -15.23 -3.10 -6.06
CA ASP A 242 -15.86 -2.44 -4.90
C ASP A 242 -15.63 -3.23 -3.61
N ILE A 243 -15.85 -4.54 -3.65
CA ILE A 243 -15.64 -5.47 -2.54
C ILE A 243 -14.15 -5.49 -2.15
N ALA A 244 -13.28 -5.63 -3.12
CA ALA A 244 -11.83 -5.64 -2.89
C ALA A 244 -11.34 -4.32 -2.27
N THR A 245 -11.89 -3.19 -2.69
CA THR A 245 -11.59 -1.88 -2.10
C THR A 245 -12.07 -1.79 -0.65
N LYS A 246 -13.31 -2.24 -0.37
CA LYS A 246 -13.85 -2.31 1.00
C LYS A 246 -13.00 -3.20 1.89
N PHE A 247 -12.63 -4.39 1.40
CA PHE A 247 -11.75 -5.31 2.10
C PHE A 247 -10.36 -4.72 2.35
N LYS A 248 -9.78 -4.01 1.37
CA LYS A 248 -8.49 -3.34 1.52
C LYS A 248 -8.51 -2.28 2.63
N LEU A 249 -9.60 -1.54 2.74
CA LEU A 249 -9.76 -0.45 3.72
C LEU A 249 -10.14 -0.96 5.11
N ASN A 250 -10.94 -2.03 5.16
CA ASN A 250 -11.40 -2.69 6.38
C ASN A 250 -11.31 -4.22 6.21
N PRO A 251 -10.15 -4.83 6.47
CA PRO A 251 -9.95 -6.26 6.29
C PRO A 251 -10.81 -7.07 7.24
N ASN A 252 -12.00 -7.43 6.78
CA ASN A 252 -12.94 -8.30 7.47
C ASN A 252 -13.30 -9.45 6.53
N TYR A 253 -13.13 -10.68 7.00
CA TYR A 253 -13.41 -11.88 6.21
C TYR A 253 -14.88 -12.00 5.79
N GLU A 254 -15.79 -11.49 6.61
CA GLU A 254 -17.22 -11.44 6.30
C GLU A 254 -17.54 -10.67 5.00
N ILE A 255 -16.67 -9.72 4.61
CA ILE A 255 -16.84 -8.96 3.37
C ILE A 255 -16.62 -9.82 2.13
N VAL A 256 -15.84 -10.89 2.24
CA VAL A 256 -15.38 -11.70 1.11
C VAL A 256 -15.88 -13.14 1.14
N LYS A 257 -16.55 -13.58 2.21
CA LYS A 257 -16.96 -14.98 2.38
C LYS A 257 -17.87 -15.50 1.27
N ASP A 258 -18.72 -14.65 0.70
CA ASP A 258 -19.68 -15.03 -0.34
C ASP A 258 -19.03 -15.10 -1.75
N TYR A 259 -17.74 -14.77 -1.84
CA TYR A 259 -16.94 -14.78 -3.08
C TYR A 259 -15.85 -15.88 -3.07
N LEU A 260 -15.96 -16.77 -2.09
CA LEU A 260 -15.12 -17.94 -1.87
C LEU A 260 -15.82 -19.21 -2.27
#